data_659527cae68255ab2fb9ed73dde5448e
#
_entry.id   659527cae68255ab2fb9ed73dde5448e
#
_cell.length_a   1.000
_cell.length_b   1.000
_cell.length_c   1.000
_cell.angle_alpha   90.00
_cell.angle_beta   90.00
_cell.angle_gamma   90.00
#
_symmetry.space_group_name_H-M   'P 1'
#
loop_
_entity.id
_entity.type
_entity.pdbx_description
1 polymer ?
#
loop_
_entity_poly.entity_id
_entity_poly.type
_entity_poly.pdbx_seq_one_letter_code
_entity_poly.pdbx_strand_id
1 'polypeptide(L)'
;MPREILQPYSYEDENFPENPALPEGAREVRWQDSFGCGVAFRPDIVYAERDGEKLVLSYLTPRNDRRDNPLIVYVQGSAWFRQDIYIHLPELLRMCQRGYCVALVQYRPSTTAKFPAQTEDW
;
A
#
# COMPACT_ATOMS: atom_id res chain seq x y z
N MET A 1 41.82 6.71 9.46
CA MET A 1 41.99 5.41 8.80
C MET A 1 41.09 5.38 7.57
N PRO A 2 41.59 5.07 6.37
CA PRO A 2 40.71 4.91 5.22
C PRO A 2 39.75 3.76 5.47
N ARG A 3 38.46 3.98 5.22
CA ARG A 3 37.46 2.91 5.27
C ARG A 3 37.73 1.96 4.12
N GLU A 4 38.01 0.72 4.44
CA GLU A 4 38.10 -0.36 3.46
C GLU A 4 36.73 -0.50 2.79
N ILE A 5 36.66 -0.23 1.49
CA ILE A 5 35.43 -0.43 0.72
C ILE A 5 35.37 -1.92 0.41
N LEU A 6 34.52 -2.63 1.16
CA LEU A 6 34.25 -4.04 0.88
C LEU A 6 33.54 -4.12 -0.48
N GLN A 7 34.12 -4.90 -1.39
CA GLN A 7 33.48 -5.21 -2.69
C GLN A 7 32.27 -6.12 -2.43
N PRO A 8 31.13 -5.86 -3.05
CA PRO A 8 29.97 -6.74 -2.92
C PRO A 8 30.26 -8.08 -3.60
N TYR A 9 29.82 -9.17 -2.97
CA TYR A 9 29.86 -10.50 -3.58
C TYR A 9 28.77 -10.62 -4.64
N SER A 10 29.06 -11.35 -5.73
CA SER A 10 28.04 -11.80 -6.68
C SER A 10 27.38 -13.08 -6.16
N TYR A 11 26.08 -13.24 -6.37
CA TYR A 11 25.37 -14.50 -6.06
C TYR A 11 25.86 -15.68 -6.91
N GLU A 12 26.54 -15.40 -8.01
CA GLU A 12 27.15 -16.41 -8.89
C GLU A 12 28.60 -16.78 -8.46
N ASP A 13 29.12 -16.10 -7.43
CA ASP A 13 30.44 -16.39 -6.90
C ASP A 13 30.39 -17.67 -6.06
N GLU A 14 31.20 -18.67 -6.46
CA GLU A 14 31.33 -19.94 -5.71
C GLU A 14 31.82 -19.72 -4.27
N ASN A 15 32.47 -18.59 -3.99
CA ASN A 15 32.91 -18.17 -2.66
C ASN A 15 31.91 -17.28 -1.92
N PHE A 16 30.66 -17.13 -2.42
CA PHE A 16 29.65 -16.40 -1.69
C PHE A 16 29.53 -17.01 -0.29
N PRO A 17 29.73 -16.21 0.78
CA PRO A 17 29.75 -16.78 2.13
C PRO A 17 28.38 -17.38 2.46
N GLU A 18 28.38 -18.66 2.80
CA GLU A 18 27.19 -19.29 3.37
C GLU A 18 26.77 -18.50 4.61
N ASN A 19 25.44 -18.36 4.76
CA ASN A 19 24.88 -17.61 5.87
C ASN A 19 25.35 -18.25 7.19
N PRO A 20 26.19 -17.58 8.01
CA PRO A 20 26.68 -18.16 9.23
C PRO A 20 25.50 -18.45 10.17
N ALA A 21 25.66 -19.43 11.05
CA ALA A 21 24.68 -19.69 12.09
C ALA A 21 24.27 -18.38 12.78
N LEU A 22 22.96 -18.20 13.02
CA LEU A 22 22.44 -16.99 13.63
C LEU A 22 23.24 -16.67 14.91
N PRO A 23 23.68 -15.41 15.12
CA PRO A 23 24.35 -15.01 16.34
C PRO A 23 23.51 -15.34 17.58
N GLU A 24 24.18 -15.58 18.71
CA GLU A 24 23.48 -15.81 19.98
C GLU A 24 22.49 -14.66 20.28
N GLY A 25 21.25 -15.00 20.57
CA GLY A 25 20.16 -14.03 20.81
C GLY A 25 19.44 -13.51 19.58
N ALA A 26 19.89 -13.82 18.37
CA ALA A 26 19.13 -13.53 17.16
C ALA A 26 17.91 -14.46 17.05
N ARG A 27 16.79 -13.90 16.57
CA ARG A 27 15.58 -14.65 16.29
C ARG A 27 15.30 -14.66 14.81
N GLU A 28 15.03 -15.84 14.25
CA GLU A 28 14.55 -15.96 12.89
C GLU A 28 13.10 -15.46 12.83
N VAL A 29 12.84 -14.44 12.02
CA VAL A 29 11.49 -13.99 11.73
C VAL A 29 11.01 -14.76 10.51
N ARG A 30 10.11 -15.71 10.72
CA ARG A 30 9.47 -16.44 9.61
C ARG A 30 8.21 -15.74 9.19
N TRP A 31 8.00 -15.64 7.89
CA TRP A 31 6.72 -15.24 7.33
C TRP A 31 5.65 -16.24 7.77
N GLN A 32 4.61 -15.75 8.42
CA GLN A 32 3.47 -16.59 8.80
C GLN A 32 2.30 -16.32 7.85
N ASP A 33 1.85 -17.34 7.16
CA ASP A 33 0.67 -17.29 6.28
C ASP A 33 -0.66 -17.11 7.03
N SER A 34 -0.61 -16.99 8.36
CA SER A 34 -1.79 -16.88 9.23
C SER A 34 -2.60 -15.58 9.07
N PHE A 35 -2.08 -14.60 8.34
CA PHE A 35 -2.74 -13.30 8.14
C PHE A 35 -3.61 -13.21 6.88
N GLY A 36 -3.83 -14.31 6.18
CA GLY A 36 -4.55 -14.33 4.91
C GLY A 36 -3.62 -14.23 3.70
N CYS A 37 -4.13 -13.77 2.57
CA CYS A 37 -3.34 -13.65 1.34
C CYS A 37 -2.45 -12.39 1.35
N GLY A 38 -1.42 -12.41 0.51
CA GLY A 38 -0.63 -11.21 0.23
C GLY A 38 -1.49 -10.12 -0.41
N VAL A 39 -1.01 -8.89 -0.38
CA VAL A 39 -1.69 -7.72 -0.95
C VAL A 39 -0.81 -7.04 -1.97
N ALA A 40 -1.38 -6.68 -3.12
CA ALA A 40 -0.75 -5.76 -4.05
C ALA A 40 -1.33 -4.35 -3.82
N PHE A 41 -0.44 -3.37 -3.69
CA PHE A 41 -0.79 -1.97 -3.47
C PHE A 41 -0.37 -1.14 -4.68
N ARG A 42 -1.30 -0.35 -5.21
CA ARG A 42 -1.08 0.58 -6.31
C ARG A 42 -1.53 1.97 -5.86
N PRO A 43 -0.59 2.85 -5.47
CA PRO A 43 -0.89 4.20 -5.05
C PRO A 43 -1.14 5.13 -6.26
N ASP A 44 -1.74 6.28 -5.97
CA ASP A 44 -1.78 7.48 -6.80
C ASP A 44 -2.28 7.27 -8.25
N ILE A 45 -3.28 6.42 -8.41
CA ILE A 45 -3.96 6.22 -9.70
C ILE A 45 -4.85 7.43 -9.94
N VAL A 46 -4.57 8.23 -10.96
CA VAL A 46 -5.43 9.35 -11.36
C VAL A 46 -6.72 8.78 -11.94
N TYR A 47 -7.86 9.04 -11.30
CA TYR A 47 -9.16 8.57 -11.77
C TYR A 47 -10.04 9.70 -12.37
N ALA A 48 -9.75 10.95 -12.02
CA ALA A 48 -10.43 12.11 -12.56
C ALA A 48 -9.51 13.34 -12.54
N GLU A 49 -9.86 14.32 -13.37
CA GLU A 49 -9.29 15.66 -13.33
C GLU A 49 -10.45 16.66 -13.31
N ARG A 50 -10.46 17.56 -12.34
CA ARG A 50 -11.50 18.55 -12.11
C ARG A 50 -10.86 19.89 -11.81
N ASP A 51 -11.23 20.94 -12.56
CA ASP A 51 -10.73 22.30 -12.38
C ASP A 51 -9.19 22.40 -12.32
N GLY A 52 -8.48 21.53 -13.08
CA GLY A 52 -7.02 21.45 -13.08
C GLY A 52 -6.41 20.67 -11.90
N GLU A 53 -7.23 20.15 -10.99
CA GLU A 53 -6.80 19.27 -9.89
C GLU A 53 -6.98 17.80 -10.31
N LYS A 54 -5.92 17.00 -10.13
CA LYS A 54 -5.94 15.55 -10.34
C LYS A 54 -6.41 14.87 -9.08
N LEU A 55 -7.49 14.13 -9.19
CA LEU A 55 -8.02 13.30 -8.14
C LEU A 55 -7.43 11.90 -8.26
N VAL A 56 -6.90 11.40 -7.16
CA VAL A 56 -6.23 10.11 -7.12
C VAL A 56 -6.99 9.12 -6.24
N LEU A 57 -6.85 7.85 -6.58
CA LEU A 57 -7.20 6.76 -5.70
C LEU A 57 -6.02 5.84 -5.50
N SER A 58 -6.00 5.14 -4.39
CA SER A 58 -5.07 4.03 -4.16
C SER A 58 -5.83 2.72 -4.11
N TYR A 59 -5.27 1.67 -4.68
CA TYR A 59 -5.97 0.41 -4.88
C TYR A 59 -5.21 -0.75 -4.26
N LEU A 60 -5.92 -1.51 -3.43
CA LEU A 60 -5.46 -2.74 -2.81
C LEU A 60 -6.14 -3.93 -3.49
N THR A 61 -5.36 -4.91 -3.91
CA THR A 61 -5.87 -6.18 -4.44
C THR A 61 -5.30 -7.35 -3.69
N PRO A 62 -6.13 -8.33 -3.29
CA PRO A 62 -5.64 -9.56 -2.67
C PRO A 62 -4.89 -10.40 -3.70
N ARG A 63 -3.75 -10.96 -3.32
CA ARG A 63 -3.00 -11.93 -4.12
C ARG A 63 -3.57 -13.33 -3.85
N ASN A 64 -4.71 -13.60 -4.45
CA ASN A 64 -5.37 -14.90 -4.44
C ASN A 64 -5.74 -15.28 -5.88
N ASP A 65 -6.21 -16.51 -6.08
CA ASP A 65 -6.56 -17.02 -7.41
C ASP A 65 -7.97 -16.60 -7.87
N ARG A 66 -8.69 -15.81 -7.07
CA ARG A 66 -10.03 -15.34 -7.40
C ARG A 66 -9.98 -14.13 -8.34
N ARG A 67 -10.93 -14.10 -9.28
CA ARG A 67 -11.11 -12.96 -10.22
C ARG A 67 -12.29 -12.07 -9.86
N ASP A 68 -13.14 -12.52 -8.94
CA ASP A 68 -14.41 -11.92 -8.53
C ASP A 68 -14.38 -11.40 -7.09
N ASN A 69 -13.23 -10.88 -6.65
CA ASN A 69 -13.13 -10.31 -5.32
C ASN A 69 -14.05 -9.10 -5.17
N PRO A 70 -14.88 -9.03 -4.13
CA PRO A 70 -15.77 -7.89 -3.91
C PRO A 70 -14.96 -6.62 -3.65
N LEU A 71 -15.47 -5.48 -4.14
CA LEU A 71 -14.84 -4.18 -4.00
C LEU A 71 -15.43 -3.40 -2.82
N ILE A 72 -14.55 -2.86 -1.99
CA ILE A 72 -14.85 -1.85 -0.99
C ILE A 72 -14.33 -0.52 -1.52
N VAL A 73 -15.20 0.47 -1.66
CA VAL A 73 -14.80 1.85 -1.91
C VAL A 73 -14.76 2.58 -0.57
N TYR A 74 -13.57 3.03 -0.20
CA TYR A 74 -13.34 3.74 1.04
C TYR A 74 -13.21 5.24 0.77
N VAL A 75 -14.11 6.01 1.36
CA VAL A 75 -14.12 7.48 1.32
C VAL A 75 -13.93 7.99 2.75
N GLN A 76 -12.80 8.64 2.99
CA GLN A 76 -12.50 9.16 4.33
C GLN A 76 -13.38 10.36 4.66
N GLY A 77 -14.01 10.33 5.84
CA GLY A 77 -14.61 11.52 6.42
C GLY A 77 -13.53 12.47 6.94
N SER A 78 -13.47 13.71 6.41
CA SER A 78 -12.44 14.69 6.73
C SER A 78 -13.02 16.06 7.14
N ALA A 79 -14.31 16.12 7.49
CA ALA A 79 -15.04 17.37 7.69
C ALA A 79 -14.84 18.36 6.52
N TRP A 80 -14.80 17.82 5.30
CA TRP A 80 -14.59 18.53 4.04
C TRP A 80 -13.19 19.15 3.85
N PHE A 81 -12.27 18.90 4.76
CA PHE A 81 -10.87 19.24 4.58
C PHE A 81 -10.13 18.22 3.70
N ARG A 82 -8.86 18.49 3.41
CA ARG A 82 -8.02 17.56 2.68
C ARG A 82 -7.89 16.24 3.45
N GLN A 83 -8.11 15.12 2.75
CA GLN A 83 -8.05 13.79 3.33
C GLN A 83 -6.61 13.30 3.47
N ASP A 84 -6.34 12.54 4.51
CA ASP A 84 -5.24 11.58 4.56
C ASP A 84 -5.82 10.19 4.29
N ILE A 85 -5.87 9.81 3.01
CA ILE A 85 -6.50 8.55 2.57
C ILE A 85 -5.82 7.31 3.15
N TYR A 86 -4.64 7.46 3.75
CA TYR A 86 -3.87 6.36 4.32
C TYR A 86 -4.05 6.15 5.82
N ILE A 87 -4.78 7.03 6.51
CA ILE A 87 -4.93 6.96 7.97
C ILE A 87 -5.49 5.62 8.47
N HIS A 88 -6.35 4.97 7.67
CA HIS A 88 -6.94 3.66 7.98
C HIS A 88 -6.37 2.53 7.12
N LEU A 89 -5.19 2.74 6.52
CA LEU A 89 -4.56 1.73 5.67
C LEU A 89 -4.35 0.38 6.37
N PRO A 90 -3.96 0.30 7.67
CA PRO A 90 -3.79 -0.99 8.35
C PRO A 90 -5.08 -1.81 8.43
N GLU A 91 -6.21 -1.17 8.69
CA GLU A 91 -7.53 -1.83 8.75
C GLU A 91 -7.98 -2.30 7.36
N LEU A 92 -7.77 -1.45 6.35
CA LEU A 92 -8.11 -1.74 4.97
C LEU A 92 -7.24 -2.85 4.37
N LEU A 93 -5.96 -2.92 4.75
CA LEU A 93 -5.08 -4.04 4.43
C LEU A 93 -5.62 -5.36 4.97
N ARG A 94 -6.13 -5.38 6.22
CA ARG A 94 -6.74 -6.58 6.79
C ARG A 94 -8.00 -7.02 6.04
N MET A 95 -8.80 -6.08 5.53
CA MET A 95 -9.93 -6.40 4.67
C MET A 95 -9.44 -7.01 3.35
N CYS A 96 -8.41 -6.42 2.75
CA CYS A 96 -7.84 -6.96 1.52
C CYS A 96 -7.26 -8.37 1.71
N GLN A 97 -6.57 -8.63 2.82
CA GLN A 97 -6.07 -9.96 3.18
C GLN A 97 -7.18 -11.01 3.32
N ARG A 98 -8.41 -10.59 3.61
CA ARG A 98 -9.62 -11.45 3.67
C ARG A 98 -10.29 -11.66 2.32
N GLY A 99 -9.73 -11.10 1.24
CA GLY A 99 -10.21 -11.32 -0.12
C GLY A 99 -11.05 -10.19 -0.69
N TYR A 100 -11.05 -8.98 -0.10
CA TYR A 100 -11.69 -7.81 -0.68
C TYR A 100 -10.69 -6.98 -1.50
N CYS A 101 -11.11 -6.46 -2.64
CA CYS A 101 -10.42 -5.34 -3.25
C CYS A 101 -10.81 -4.06 -2.51
N VAL A 102 -9.89 -3.11 -2.38
CA VAL A 102 -10.18 -1.84 -1.69
C VAL A 102 -9.68 -0.68 -2.53
N ALA A 103 -10.56 0.27 -2.81
CA ALA A 103 -10.22 1.56 -3.43
C ALA A 103 -10.33 2.67 -2.37
N LEU A 104 -9.20 3.33 -2.10
CA LEU A 104 -9.14 4.51 -1.23
C LEU A 104 -9.24 5.74 -2.11
N VAL A 105 -10.33 6.47 -2.03
CA VAL A 105 -10.66 7.53 -2.98
C VAL A 105 -10.44 8.90 -2.34
N GLN A 106 -9.72 9.76 -3.04
CA GLN A 106 -9.59 11.18 -2.71
C GLN A 106 -10.71 11.97 -3.40
N TYR A 107 -11.19 13.02 -2.77
CA TYR A 107 -12.14 13.99 -3.33
C TYR A 107 -11.66 15.42 -3.06
N ARG A 108 -12.18 16.39 -3.82
CA ARG A 108 -11.82 17.81 -3.64
C ARG A 108 -12.26 18.32 -2.27
N PRO A 109 -11.36 18.92 -1.47
CA PRO A 109 -11.74 19.54 -0.21
C PRO A 109 -12.53 20.84 -0.45
N SER A 110 -13.29 21.28 0.56
CA SER A 110 -14.09 22.51 0.48
C SER A 110 -13.26 23.78 0.31
N THR A 111 -11.95 23.68 0.57
CA THR A 111 -11.00 24.77 0.31
C THR A 111 -10.74 25.00 -1.17
N THR A 112 -10.95 23.99 -2.02
CA THR A 112 -10.77 24.08 -3.49
C THR A 112 -12.10 24.10 -4.23
N ALA A 113 -13.10 23.37 -3.78
CA ALA A 113 -14.42 23.34 -4.42
C ALA A 113 -15.53 23.23 -3.37
N LYS A 114 -16.60 24.01 -3.55
CA LYS A 114 -17.77 23.99 -2.65
C LYS A 114 -18.69 22.82 -2.99
N PHE A 115 -19.52 22.43 -2.01
CA PHE A 115 -20.62 21.49 -2.26
C PHE A 115 -21.44 21.93 -3.50
N PRO A 116 -21.83 21.00 -4.41
CA PRO A 116 -21.83 19.53 -4.28
C PRO A 116 -20.58 18.82 -4.86
N ALA A 117 -19.50 19.54 -5.16
CA ALA A 117 -18.32 18.97 -5.82
C ALA A 117 -17.82 17.67 -5.18
N GLN A 118 -17.86 17.55 -3.87
CA GLN A 118 -17.39 16.37 -3.14
C GLN A 118 -18.22 15.12 -3.45
N THR A 119 -19.53 15.30 -3.72
CA THR A 119 -20.43 14.19 -4.08
C THR A 119 -20.40 13.85 -5.56
N GLU A 120 -19.82 14.72 -6.38
CA GLU A 120 -19.63 14.51 -7.82
C GLU A 120 -18.30 13.85 -8.16
N ASP A 121 -17.36 13.81 -7.21
CA ASP A 121 -16.01 13.31 -7.41
C ASP A 121 -15.88 11.78 -7.26
N TRP A 122 -16.87 11.10 -6.63
CA TRP A 122 -16.80 9.66 -6.37
C TRP A 122 -18.08 8.90 -6.70
#